data_81ec3469eb20bf4b5c49025bc02ec590
#
_entry.id   81ec3469eb20bf4b5c49025bc02ec590
#
_cell.length_a   1.000
_cell.length_b   1.000
_cell.length_c   1.000
_cell.angle_alpha   90.00
_cell.angle_beta   90.00
_cell.angle_gamma   90.00
#
_symmetry.space_group_name_H-M   'P 1'
#
loop_
_entity.id
_entity.type
_entity.pdbx_description
1 polymer ?
#
loop_
_entity_poly.entity_id
_entity_poly.type
_entity_poly.pdbx_seq_one_letter_code
_entity_poly.pdbx_strand_id
1 'polypeptide(L)'
;MDFDLPPANDPRRLAVKQWLAGHPQPTATQLVDAGYVVPHWPEPWGLNADPLHQIIIDDELAKAGVSRPANQIGIGWAGPTLLTAGTEEQKQRYLRPLLTGREIWCQMFSEPDAGSDLANVATRAVRDGDEYVVNGSKIWTSGGHLSQFGILIARTNPEVPKHEGISYFICPTDLPGLTMTPIVDSTGSHLFNQVFFDDVRLPASLRVGVEGEGWRLAKVTLANERVRLSSAGSLWGNGPSAEDLLDAVRDSGGCSDPIMRQELAALKCEAEVLRLNRLRTLTAQLAGRTPGPEASVQKAMSDDHGQRV
;
A
#
# COMPACT_ATOMS: atom_id res chain seq x y z
N MET A 1 27.46 1.38 -1.70
CA MET A 1 26.25 0.90 -2.39
C MET A 1 26.65 -0.37 -3.08
N ASP A 2 25.98 -1.46 -2.78
CA ASP A 2 26.22 -2.74 -3.44
C ASP A 2 25.28 -2.81 -4.65
N PHE A 3 25.85 -3.09 -5.82
CA PHE A 3 25.10 -3.24 -7.08
C PHE A 3 24.95 -4.70 -7.49
N ASP A 4 25.60 -5.61 -6.74
CA ASP A 4 25.57 -7.02 -7.04
C ASP A 4 24.26 -7.63 -6.55
N LEU A 5 23.36 -7.91 -7.49
CA LEU A 5 22.14 -8.67 -7.20
C LEU A 5 22.48 -10.15 -7.00
N PRO A 6 21.66 -10.88 -6.23
CA PRO A 6 21.87 -12.32 -6.03
C PRO A 6 22.01 -13.07 -7.35
N PRO A 7 23.04 -13.92 -7.49
CA PRO A 7 23.34 -14.58 -8.75
C PRO A 7 22.25 -15.59 -9.16
N ALA A 8 22.29 -16.01 -10.42
CA ALA A 8 21.30 -16.94 -10.98
C ALA A 8 21.25 -18.32 -10.27
N ASN A 9 22.36 -18.71 -9.64
CA ASN A 9 22.50 -19.96 -8.89
C ASN A 9 22.32 -19.79 -7.36
N ASP A 10 21.85 -18.65 -6.89
CA ASP A 10 21.49 -18.46 -5.46
C ASP A 10 20.47 -19.53 -5.06
N PRO A 11 20.69 -20.29 -3.97
CA PRO A 11 19.79 -21.36 -3.53
C PRO A 11 18.34 -20.90 -3.33
N ARG A 12 18.14 -19.67 -2.83
CA ARG A 12 16.81 -19.07 -2.63
C ARG A 12 16.11 -18.87 -3.98
N ARG A 13 16.84 -18.39 -4.99
CA ARG A 13 16.35 -18.20 -6.36
C ARG A 13 15.95 -19.53 -7.00
N LEU A 14 16.76 -20.56 -6.81
CA LEU A 14 16.46 -21.91 -7.31
C LEU A 14 15.20 -22.49 -6.66
N ALA A 15 15.00 -22.26 -5.35
CA ALA A 15 13.81 -22.68 -4.64
C ALA A 15 12.53 -22.01 -5.19
N VAL A 16 12.57 -20.69 -5.43
CA VAL A 16 11.42 -19.96 -6.03
C VAL A 16 11.13 -20.48 -7.45
N LYS A 17 12.16 -20.67 -8.27
CA LYS A 17 11.99 -21.25 -9.62
C LYS A 17 11.38 -22.65 -9.60
N GLN A 18 11.83 -23.50 -8.69
CA GLN A 18 11.28 -24.85 -8.52
C GLN A 18 9.81 -24.79 -8.10
N TRP A 19 9.46 -23.90 -7.17
CA TRP A 19 8.08 -23.72 -6.75
C TRP A 19 7.20 -23.23 -7.91
N LEU A 20 7.67 -22.24 -8.69
CA LEU A 20 6.97 -21.73 -9.88
C LEU A 20 6.81 -22.79 -10.97
N ALA A 21 7.79 -23.66 -11.16
CA ALA A 21 7.66 -24.79 -12.10
C ALA A 21 6.53 -25.76 -11.73
N GLY A 22 6.28 -25.93 -10.42
CA GLY A 22 5.14 -26.70 -9.92
C GLY A 22 3.82 -25.92 -9.89
N HIS A 23 3.86 -24.60 -10.04
CA HIS A 23 2.71 -23.69 -9.96
C HIS A 23 2.79 -22.63 -11.07
N PRO A 24 2.61 -23.01 -12.35
CA PRO A 24 2.80 -22.07 -13.47
C PRO A 24 1.78 -20.92 -13.50
N GLN A 25 0.62 -21.10 -12.86
CA GLN A 25 -0.41 -20.07 -12.67
C GLN A 25 -0.93 -20.17 -11.23
N PRO A 26 -0.14 -19.70 -10.25
CA PRO A 26 -0.50 -19.87 -8.84
C PRO A 26 -1.72 -19.04 -8.49
N THR A 27 -2.63 -19.62 -7.71
CA THR A 27 -3.74 -18.89 -7.12
C THR A 27 -3.25 -17.94 -6.02
N ALA A 28 -4.06 -16.94 -5.67
CA ALA A 28 -3.78 -16.05 -4.54
C ALA A 28 -3.52 -16.83 -3.23
N THR A 29 -4.29 -17.89 -2.99
CA THR A 29 -4.11 -18.76 -1.82
C THR A 29 -2.76 -19.46 -1.82
N GLN A 30 -2.32 -20.01 -2.95
CA GLN A 30 -1.00 -20.64 -3.08
C GLN A 30 0.15 -19.65 -2.87
N LEU A 31 0.01 -18.41 -3.38
CA LEU A 31 1.00 -17.36 -3.14
C LEU A 31 1.09 -16.97 -1.66
N VAL A 32 -0.06 -16.91 -0.96
CA VAL A 32 -0.11 -16.65 0.49
C VAL A 32 0.52 -17.79 1.27
N ASP A 33 0.18 -19.04 0.94
CA ASP A 33 0.70 -20.23 1.63
C ASP A 33 2.22 -20.40 1.42
N ALA A 34 2.75 -19.95 0.28
CA ALA A 34 4.18 -19.89 0.02
C ALA A 34 4.87 -18.68 0.67
N GLY A 35 4.13 -17.75 1.28
CA GLY A 35 4.66 -16.50 1.83
C GLY A 35 5.12 -15.49 0.78
N TYR A 36 4.76 -15.65 -0.50
CA TYR A 36 5.29 -14.85 -1.61
C TYR A 36 4.50 -13.56 -1.87
N VAL A 37 3.36 -13.36 -1.22
CA VAL A 37 2.61 -12.09 -1.30
C VAL A 37 3.33 -10.98 -0.56
N VAL A 38 3.81 -11.26 0.65
CA VAL A 38 4.49 -10.33 1.55
C VAL A 38 5.70 -11.00 2.21
N PRO A 39 6.76 -11.34 1.44
CA PRO A 39 7.85 -12.18 1.93
C PRO A 39 8.54 -11.67 3.19
N HIS A 40 8.60 -10.34 3.35
CA HIS A 40 9.24 -9.66 4.49
C HIS A 40 8.40 -9.65 5.78
N TRP A 41 7.13 -10.07 5.71
CA TRP A 41 6.32 -10.15 6.94
C TRP A 41 6.74 -11.34 7.80
N PRO A 42 6.44 -11.27 9.13
CA PRO A 42 6.70 -12.40 10.01
C PRO A 42 5.83 -13.61 9.66
N GLU A 43 6.32 -14.79 10.00
CA GLU A 43 5.51 -16.00 9.99
C GLU A 43 4.31 -15.87 10.94
N PRO A 44 3.15 -16.45 10.61
CA PRO A 44 2.87 -17.30 9.45
C PRO A 44 2.41 -16.52 8.19
N TRP A 45 2.52 -15.19 8.19
CA TRP A 45 1.97 -14.32 7.15
C TRP A 45 2.93 -14.14 5.96
N GLY A 46 4.23 -14.23 6.21
CA GLY A 46 5.32 -14.14 5.25
C GLY A 46 6.44 -15.11 5.62
N LEU A 47 7.66 -14.81 5.20
CA LEU A 47 8.84 -15.65 5.36
C LEU A 47 9.92 -15.04 6.26
N ASN A 48 9.67 -13.93 6.93
CA ASN A 48 10.72 -13.09 7.54
C ASN A 48 11.88 -12.81 6.56
N ALA A 49 11.57 -12.73 5.25
CA ALA A 49 12.57 -12.60 4.22
C ALA A 49 13.36 -11.30 4.39
N ASP A 50 14.69 -11.44 4.37
CA ASP A 50 15.56 -10.30 4.25
C ASP A 50 15.35 -9.58 2.89
N PRO A 51 15.81 -8.32 2.73
CA PRO A 51 15.58 -7.58 1.52
C PRO A 51 16.12 -8.25 0.24
N LEU A 52 17.24 -9.01 0.31
CA LEU A 52 17.76 -9.75 -0.84
C LEU A 52 16.85 -10.91 -1.23
N HIS A 53 16.33 -11.64 -0.25
CA HIS A 53 15.37 -12.72 -0.49
C HIS A 53 14.07 -12.17 -1.08
N GLN A 54 13.60 -11.00 -0.59
CA GLN A 54 12.43 -10.33 -1.17
C GLN A 54 12.65 -9.98 -2.64
N ILE A 55 13.82 -9.40 -3.00
CA ILE A 55 14.14 -9.10 -4.41
C ILE A 55 14.12 -10.36 -5.27
N ILE A 56 14.69 -11.46 -4.78
CA ILE A 56 14.70 -12.72 -5.50
C ILE A 56 13.28 -13.16 -5.84
N ILE A 57 12.39 -13.13 -4.84
CA ILE A 57 10.99 -13.52 -5.02
C ILE A 57 10.29 -12.57 -6.00
N ASP A 58 10.48 -11.25 -5.85
CA ASP A 58 9.90 -10.23 -6.72
C ASP A 58 10.34 -10.42 -8.18
N ASP A 59 11.65 -10.65 -8.39
CA ASP A 59 12.25 -10.84 -9.71
C ASP A 59 11.76 -12.13 -10.40
N GLU A 60 11.70 -13.25 -9.67
CA GLU A 60 11.25 -14.53 -10.25
C GLU A 60 9.74 -14.54 -10.51
N LEU A 61 8.92 -13.93 -9.65
CA LEU A 61 7.48 -13.76 -9.91
C LEU A 61 7.25 -12.89 -11.16
N ALA A 62 7.97 -11.77 -11.29
CA ALA A 62 7.87 -10.88 -12.45
C ALA A 62 8.27 -11.61 -13.75
N LYS A 63 9.40 -12.34 -13.76
CA LYS A 63 9.84 -13.15 -14.91
C LYS A 63 8.84 -14.23 -15.32
N ALA A 64 8.11 -14.78 -14.35
CA ALA A 64 7.07 -15.78 -14.59
C ALA A 64 5.71 -15.14 -14.97
N GLY A 65 5.58 -13.82 -15.03
CA GLY A 65 4.33 -13.13 -15.29
C GLY A 65 3.28 -13.30 -14.17
N VAL A 66 3.73 -13.64 -12.95
CA VAL A 66 2.83 -13.88 -11.81
C VAL A 66 2.57 -12.58 -11.06
N SER A 67 1.31 -12.16 -11.04
CA SER A 67 0.85 -10.98 -10.31
C SER A 67 0.38 -11.35 -8.90
N ARG A 68 0.65 -10.45 -7.95
CA ARG A 68 0.11 -10.53 -6.58
C ARG A 68 -1.35 -10.07 -6.53
N PRO A 69 -2.12 -10.48 -5.50
CA PRO A 69 -3.51 -10.03 -5.34
C PRO A 69 -3.66 -8.50 -5.34
N ALA A 70 -4.69 -8.03 -6.05
CA ALA A 70 -4.99 -6.61 -6.21
C ALA A 70 -5.72 -6.04 -4.99
N ASN A 71 -5.06 -5.97 -3.84
CA ASN A 71 -5.58 -5.39 -2.60
C ASN A 71 -4.52 -4.46 -1.99
N GLN A 72 -4.17 -3.42 -2.74
CA GLN A 72 -3.04 -2.54 -2.41
C GLN A 72 -3.17 -1.90 -1.03
N ILE A 73 -4.35 -1.36 -0.69
CA ILE A 73 -4.61 -0.71 0.60
C ILE A 73 -4.59 -1.75 1.72
N GLY A 74 -5.24 -2.89 1.51
CA GLY A 74 -5.21 -3.99 2.47
C GLY A 74 -3.79 -4.47 2.75
N ILE A 75 -3.07 -4.91 1.71
CA ILE A 75 -1.74 -5.52 1.82
C ILE A 75 -0.68 -4.50 2.23
N GLY A 76 -0.73 -3.29 1.64
CA GLY A 76 0.33 -2.31 1.81
C GLY A 76 0.19 -1.40 3.02
N TRP A 77 -1.03 -1.16 3.51
CA TRP A 77 -1.32 -0.13 4.51
C TRP A 77 -2.02 -0.69 5.75
N ALA A 78 -3.16 -1.36 5.58
CA ALA A 78 -3.91 -1.96 6.69
C ALA A 78 -3.13 -3.10 7.35
N GLY A 79 -2.60 -4.02 6.57
CA GLY A 79 -1.89 -5.19 7.07
C GLY A 79 -0.68 -4.87 7.95
N PRO A 80 0.26 -4.00 7.53
CA PRO A 80 1.38 -3.57 8.39
C PRO A 80 0.92 -2.92 9.69
N THR A 81 -0.18 -2.17 9.67
CA THR A 81 -0.73 -1.55 10.88
C THR A 81 -1.35 -2.59 11.81
N LEU A 82 -2.07 -3.58 11.27
CA LEU A 82 -2.59 -4.71 12.03
C LEU A 82 -1.47 -5.58 12.63
N LEU A 83 -0.40 -5.84 11.89
CA LEU A 83 0.77 -6.52 12.43
C LEU A 83 1.39 -5.76 13.60
N THR A 84 1.42 -4.43 13.53
CA THR A 84 2.03 -3.57 14.54
C THR A 84 1.21 -3.47 15.82
N ALA A 85 -0.12 -3.42 15.72
CA ALA A 85 -0.98 -3.04 16.85
C ALA A 85 -2.31 -3.81 16.94
N GLY A 86 -2.62 -4.68 16.01
CA GLY A 86 -3.78 -5.54 16.06
C GLY A 86 -3.65 -6.62 17.14
N THR A 87 -4.77 -7.02 17.75
CA THR A 87 -4.80 -8.20 18.62
C THR A 87 -4.55 -9.47 17.82
N GLU A 88 -4.21 -10.57 18.48
CA GLU A 88 -4.02 -11.85 17.78
C GLU A 88 -5.31 -12.31 17.08
N GLU A 89 -6.48 -12.09 17.70
CA GLU A 89 -7.76 -12.37 17.10
C GLU A 89 -8.00 -11.53 15.83
N GLN A 90 -7.64 -10.24 15.86
CA GLN A 90 -7.73 -9.37 14.68
C GLN A 90 -6.78 -9.84 13.58
N LYS A 91 -5.53 -10.18 13.89
CA LYS A 91 -4.57 -10.70 12.92
C LYS A 91 -5.07 -12.01 12.28
N GLN A 92 -5.52 -12.95 13.09
CA GLN A 92 -6.05 -14.24 12.62
C GLN A 92 -7.30 -14.06 11.74
N ARG A 93 -8.20 -13.16 12.13
CA ARG A 93 -9.44 -12.91 11.38
C ARG A 93 -9.19 -12.21 10.04
N TYR A 94 -8.31 -11.20 10.00
CA TYR A 94 -8.26 -10.28 8.87
C TYR A 94 -7.09 -10.49 7.92
N LEU A 95 -5.90 -10.91 8.39
CA LEU A 95 -4.71 -10.88 7.53
C LEU A 95 -4.79 -11.87 6.37
N ARG A 96 -5.24 -13.11 6.58
CA ARG A 96 -5.31 -14.08 5.50
C ARG A 96 -6.32 -13.72 4.40
N PRO A 97 -7.59 -13.34 4.71
CA PRO A 97 -8.53 -12.86 3.69
C PRO A 97 -8.05 -11.60 2.96
N LEU A 98 -7.39 -10.68 3.66
CA LEU A 98 -6.77 -9.49 3.11
C LEU A 98 -5.65 -9.84 2.11
N LEU A 99 -4.75 -10.76 2.47
CA LEU A 99 -3.62 -11.18 1.64
C LEU A 99 -4.07 -11.95 0.40
N THR A 100 -5.14 -12.74 0.49
CA THR A 100 -5.70 -13.47 -0.67
C THR A 100 -6.56 -12.58 -1.57
N GLY A 101 -6.85 -11.33 -1.18
CA GLY A 101 -7.75 -10.43 -1.91
C GLY A 101 -9.22 -10.84 -1.85
N ARG A 102 -9.62 -11.75 -0.95
CA ARG A 102 -11.02 -12.09 -0.73
C ARG A 102 -11.78 -10.99 -0.01
N GLU A 103 -11.09 -10.21 0.81
CA GLU A 103 -11.60 -9.03 1.49
C GLU A 103 -10.75 -7.83 1.07
N ILE A 104 -11.36 -6.97 0.27
CA ILE A 104 -10.74 -5.73 -0.21
C ILE A 104 -10.90 -4.65 0.85
N TRP A 105 -9.87 -3.82 0.99
CA TRP A 105 -9.82 -2.77 2.00
C TRP A 105 -9.69 -1.39 1.37
N CYS A 106 -10.28 -0.39 2.00
CA CYS A 106 -10.11 1.03 1.68
C CYS A 106 -9.53 1.81 2.85
N GLN A 107 -9.18 3.08 2.62
CA GLN A 107 -8.67 4.00 3.64
C GLN A 107 -9.65 5.16 3.84
N MET A 108 -10.15 5.32 5.07
CA MET A 108 -11.10 6.34 5.50
C MET A 108 -10.40 7.33 6.44
N PHE A 109 -9.48 8.13 5.88
CA PHE A 109 -8.65 9.07 6.65
C PHE A 109 -9.07 10.51 6.41
N SER A 110 -8.90 11.00 5.18
CA SER A 110 -9.13 12.40 4.81
C SER A 110 -10.59 12.82 5.00
N GLU A 111 -10.77 14.07 5.39
CA GLU A 111 -12.08 14.74 5.48
C GLU A 111 -12.06 16.00 4.61
N PRO A 112 -13.24 16.58 4.26
CA PRO A 112 -13.26 17.81 3.48
C PRO A 112 -12.36 18.92 4.05
N ASP A 113 -12.29 19.04 5.38
CA ASP A 113 -11.50 20.05 6.09
C ASP A 113 -10.22 19.50 6.75
N ALA A 114 -9.89 18.22 6.55
CA ALA A 114 -8.71 17.58 7.13
C ALA A 114 -8.00 16.67 6.11
N GLY A 115 -7.21 17.28 5.23
CA GLY A 115 -6.32 16.62 4.28
C GLY A 115 -4.86 16.67 4.75
N SER A 116 -4.13 17.73 4.40
CA SER A 116 -2.72 17.90 4.82
C SER A 116 -2.57 18.03 6.34
N ASP A 117 -3.49 18.69 7.02
CA ASP A 117 -3.61 18.67 8.49
C ASP A 117 -4.53 17.51 8.93
N LEU A 118 -4.11 16.29 8.66
CA LEU A 118 -4.89 15.09 8.95
C LEU A 118 -5.22 14.94 10.45
N ALA A 119 -4.39 15.45 11.34
CA ALA A 119 -4.68 15.42 12.77
C ALA A 119 -5.92 16.22 13.17
N ASN A 120 -6.44 17.06 12.26
CA ASN A 120 -7.63 17.88 12.50
C ASN A 120 -8.95 17.16 12.14
N VAL A 121 -8.94 15.82 11.99
CA VAL A 121 -10.16 15.06 11.71
C VAL A 121 -11.25 15.34 12.73
N ALA A 122 -12.45 15.58 12.24
CA ALA A 122 -13.65 15.91 13.00
C ALA A 122 -14.65 14.76 13.14
N THR A 123 -14.57 13.71 12.30
CA THR A 123 -15.36 12.49 12.46
C THR A 123 -15.20 11.96 13.87
N ARG A 124 -16.29 11.85 14.63
CA ARG A 124 -16.30 11.45 16.04
C ARG A 124 -16.60 9.96 16.16
N ALA A 125 -16.03 9.33 17.17
CA ALA A 125 -16.37 7.99 17.61
C ALA A 125 -16.58 8.04 19.13
N VAL A 126 -17.83 8.15 19.57
CA VAL A 126 -18.19 8.27 20.99
C VAL A 126 -18.48 6.89 21.55
N ARG A 127 -17.84 6.54 22.66
CA ARG A 127 -18.04 5.24 23.29
C ARG A 127 -19.44 5.13 23.92
N ASP A 128 -20.14 4.04 23.60
CA ASP A 128 -21.44 3.67 24.15
C ASP A 128 -21.41 2.17 24.52
N GLY A 129 -21.08 1.86 25.75
CA GLY A 129 -20.90 0.49 26.22
C GLY A 129 -19.76 -0.24 25.47
N ASP A 130 -20.11 -1.32 24.77
CA ASP A 130 -19.17 -2.14 24.01
C ASP A 130 -19.05 -1.72 22.52
N GLU A 131 -19.57 -0.56 22.17
CA GLU A 131 -19.55 0.01 20.83
C GLU A 131 -19.04 1.45 20.84
N TYR A 132 -18.74 1.95 19.63
CA TYR A 132 -18.58 3.38 19.35
C TYR A 132 -19.68 3.81 18.39
N VAL A 133 -20.31 4.94 18.67
CA VAL A 133 -21.22 5.62 17.75
C VAL A 133 -20.41 6.59 16.92
N VAL A 134 -20.33 6.34 15.62
CA VAL A 134 -19.50 7.11 14.69
C VAL A 134 -20.38 8.06 13.89
N ASN A 135 -19.97 9.35 13.87
CA ASN A 135 -20.65 10.42 13.12
C ASN A 135 -19.62 11.30 12.42
N GLY A 136 -19.86 11.62 11.14
CA GLY A 136 -19.00 12.47 10.34
C GLY A 136 -18.91 12.06 8.88
N SER A 137 -17.86 12.49 8.19
CA SER A 137 -17.66 12.09 6.79
C SER A 137 -16.19 11.97 6.44
N LYS A 138 -15.90 11.09 5.48
CA LYS A 138 -14.57 10.92 4.87
C LYS A 138 -14.65 11.17 3.38
N ILE A 139 -13.54 11.62 2.78
CA ILE A 139 -13.46 11.92 1.35
C ILE A 139 -12.21 11.29 0.75
N TRP A 140 -12.18 11.18 -0.57
CA TRP A 140 -11.09 10.58 -1.35
C TRP A 140 -10.82 9.11 -1.00
N THR A 141 -11.87 8.38 -0.59
CA THR A 141 -11.77 6.96 -0.27
C THR A 141 -11.66 6.13 -1.54
N SER A 142 -10.42 5.78 -1.91
CA SER A 142 -10.13 5.01 -3.12
C SER A 142 -10.72 3.60 -3.02
N GLY A 143 -11.51 3.21 -4.03
CA GLY A 143 -12.10 1.87 -4.13
C GLY A 143 -13.07 1.52 -2.99
N GLY A 144 -13.59 2.52 -2.26
CA GLY A 144 -14.48 2.28 -1.12
C GLY A 144 -15.71 1.44 -1.50
N HIS A 145 -16.32 1.69 -2.65
CA HIS A 145 -17.48 0.96 -3.18
C HIS A 145 -17.20 -0.52 -3.51
N LEU A 146 -15.93 -0.93 -3.59
CA LEU A 146 -15.51 -2.32 -3.83
C LEU A 146 -15.02 -3.01 -2.55
N SER A 147 -14.90 -2.27 -1.45
CA SER A 147 -14.25 -2.73 -0.23
C SER A 147 -15.25 -3.32 0.75
N GLN A 148 -14.86 -4.38 1.46
CA GLN A 148 -15.60 -4.97 2.56
C GLN A 148 -15.21 -4.35 3.90
N PHE A 149 -13.99 -3.79 3.98
CA PHE A 149 -13.47 -3.14 5.17
C PHE A 149 -12.75 -1.84 4.84
N GLY A 150 -12.77 -0.91 5.77
CA GLY A 150 -11.93 0.28 5.76
C GLY A 150 -11.06 0.38 7.00
N ILE A 151 -9.90 1.01 6.85
CA ILE A 151 -9.14 1.54 7.99
C ILE A 151 -9.64 2.94 8.27
N LEU A 152 -10.22 3.15 9.44
CA LEU A 152 -10.84 4.41 9.85
C LEU A 152 -10.03 5.06 10.98
N ILE A 153 -9.76 6.36 10.88
CA ILE A 153 -9.37 7.18 12.01
C ILE A 153 -10.50 8.12 12.39
N ALA A 154 -10.80 8.20 13.69
CA ALA A 154 -11.85 9.05 14.21
C ALA A 154 -11.45 9.64 15.58
N ARG A 155 -12.05 10.75 15.92
CA ARG A 155 -11.82 11.44 17.20
C ARG A 155 -12.64 10.80 18.30
N THR A 156 -11.94 10.16 19.25
CA THR A 156 -12.56 9.56 20.44
C THR A 156 -12.51 10.49 21.65
N ASN A 157 -11.55 11.40 21.71
CA ASN A 157 -11.44 12.39 22.78
C ASN A 157 -11.15 13.81 22.21
N PRO A 158 -12.10 14.74 22.27
CA PRO A 158 -11.91 16.12 21.83
C PRO A 158 -11.22 17.02 22.86
N GLU A 159 -11.08 16.59 24.13
CA GLU A 159 -10.59 17.42 25.24
C GLU A 159 -9.06 17.42 25.38
N VAL A 160 -8.37 16.58 24.59
CA VAL A 160 -6.91 16.46 24.59
C VAL A 160 -6.31 17.06 23.31
N PRO A 161 -4.98 17.29 23.24
CA PRO A 161 -4.33 17.75 22.02
C PRO A 161 -4.73 16.90 20.80
N LYS A 162 -4.88 17.52 19.64
CA LYS A 162 -5.48 16.91 18.45
C LYS A 162 -4.86 15.56 18.04
N HIS A 163 -3.57 15.36 18.30
CA HIS A 163 -2.86 14.11 17.97
C HIS A 163 -3.12 12.97 18.98
N GLU A 164 -3.56 13.29 20.19
CA GLU A 164 -3.77 12.33 21.27
C GLU A 164 -5.23 11.86 21.37
N GLY A 165 -6.15 12.57 20.72
CA GLY A 165 -7.59 12.28 20.76
C GLY A 165 -8.11 11.44 19.60
N ILE A 166 -7.23 10.84 18.78
CA ILE A 166 -7.59 10.05 17.62
C ILE A 166 -7.42 8.56 17.92
N SER A 167 -8.39 7.74 17.54
CA SER A 167 -8.30 6.28 17.58
C SER A 167 -8.41 5.68 16.18
N TYR A 168 -7.95 4.44 16.05
CA TYR A 168 -7.86 3.72 14.79
C TYR A 168 -8.78 2.49 14.83
N PHE A 169 -9.54 2.26 13.75
CA PHE A 169 -10.56 1.20 13.72
C PHE A 169 -10.49 0.42 12.41
N ILE A 170 -10.86 -0.86 12.50
CA ILE A 170 -11.35 -1.65 11.37
C ILE A 170 -12.82 -1.29 11.21
N CYS A 171 -13.24 -0.84 10.04
CA CYS A 171 -14.61 -0.43 9.78
C CYS A 171 -15.20 -1.30 8.66
N PRO A 172 -16.13 -2.22 8.96
CA PRO A 172 -16.95 -2.87 7.94
C PRO A 172 -17.71 -1.82 7.12
N THR A 173 -17.79 -2.01 5.80
CA THR A 173 -18.40 -1.02 4.91
C THR A 173 -19.91 -1.18 4.73
N ASP A 174 -20.47 -2.27 5.23
CA ASP A 174 -21.89 -2.64 5.17
C ASP A 174 -22.68 -2.33 6.44
N LEU A 175 -22.09 -1.55 7.36
CA LEU A 175 -22.78 -1.19 8.62
C LEU A 175 -23.97 -0.26 8.36
N PRO A 176 -25.09 -0.44 9.09
CA PRO A 176 -26.21 0.50 9.06
C PRO A 176 -25.75 1.94 9.38
N GLY A 177 -26.24 2.91 8.63
CA GLY A 177 -25.87 4.32 8.78
C GLY A 177 -24.60 4.72 8.01
N LEU A 178 -23.83 3.76 7.45
CA LEU A 178 -22.71 4.06 6.58
C LEU A 178 -23.19 4.15 5.13
N THR A 179 -22.89 5.27 4.48
CA THR A 179 -23.24 5.50 3.07
C THR A 179 -22.00 5.93 2.29
N MET A 180 -21.81 5.36 1.10
CA MET A 180 -20.74 5.74 0.18
C MET A 180 -21.33 6.36 -1.09
N THR A 181 -20.84 7.55 -1.44
CA THR A 181 -21.23 8.25 -2.66
C THR A 181 -20.01 8.37 -3.59
N PRO A 182 -20.11 7.95 -4.84
CA PRO A 182 -18.99 8.05 -5.78
C PRO A 182 -18.66 9.50 -6.08
N ILE A 183 -17.36 9.79 -6.20
CA ILE A 183 -16.84 11.05 -6.74
C ILE A 183 -16.40 10.78 -8.17
N VAL A 184 -17.07 11.43 -9.13
CA VAL A 184 -16.72 11.31 -10.54
C VAL A 184 -15.65 12.33 -10.86
N ASP A 185 -14.50 11.87 -11.34
CA ASP A 185 -13.38 12.72 -11.74
C ASP A 185 -13.54 13.28 -13.16
N SER A 186 -12.61 14.12 -13.62
CA SER A 186 -12.64 14.76 -14.93
C SER A 186 -12.54 13.77 -16.11
N THR A 187 -12.13 12.53 -15.87
CA THR A 187 -12.08 11.45 -16.87
C THR A 187 -13.38 10.66 -16.97
N GLY A 188 -14.34 10.92 -16.07
CA GLY A 188 -15.56 10.13 -15.91
C GLY A 188 -15.39 8.88 -15.05
N SER A 189 -14.20 8.65 -14.49
CA SER A 189 -13.95 7.55 -13.54
C SER A 189 -14.51 7.87 -12.16
N HIS A 190 -14.86 6.84 -11.39
CA HIS A 190 -15.37 6.98 -10.03
C HIS A 190 -14.60 6.11 -9.03
N LEU A 191 -13.27 6.16 -9.11
CA LEU A 191 -12.40 5.43 -8.20
C LEU A 191 -12.57 5.90 -6.75
N PHE A 192 -12.78 7.21 -6.55
CA PHE A 192 -12.89 7.82 -5.23
C PHE A 192 -14.33 7.88 -4.74
N ASN A 193 -14.49 7.86 -3.42
CA ASN A 193 -15.79 7.95 -2.78
C ASN A 193 -15.74 8.94 -1.61
N GLN A 194 -16.87 9.58 -1.35
CA GLN A 194 -17.18 10.20 -0.07
C GLN A 194 -17.96 9.21 0.78
N VAL A 195 -17.60 9.10 2.05
CA VAL A 195 -18.21 8.19 3.02
C VAL A 195 -18.88 9.02 4.10
N PHE A 196 -20.12 8.73 4.40
CA PHE A 196 -20.89 9.37 5.47
C PHE A 196 -21.20 8.36 6.57
N PHE A 197 -21.07 8.82 7.80
CA PHE A 197 -21.41 8.07 9.02
C PHE A 197 -22.53 8.83 9.73
N ASP A 198 -23.67 8.17 9.88
CA ASP A 198 -24.87 8.66 10.57
C ASP A 198 -25.24 7.63 11.64
N ASP A 199 -24.84 7.90 12.89
CA ASP A 199 -24.99 7.03 14.04
C ASP A 199 -24.51 5.58 13.80
N VAL A 200 -23.41 5.41 13.05
CA VAL A 200 -22.86 4.08 12.75
C VAL A 200 -22.33 3.44 14.02
N ARG A 201 -22.87 2.27 14.37
CA ARG A 201 -22.44 1.49 15.53
C ARG A 201 -21.30 0.55 15.18
N LEU A 202 -20.15 0.83 15.76
CA LEU A 202 -18.90 0.10 15.50
C LEU A 202 -18.47 -0.63 16.79
N PRO A 203 -18.45 -1.98 16.81
CA PRO A 203 -18.01 -2.75 17.97
C PRO A 203 -16.64 -2.32 18.48
N ALA A 204 -16.47 -2.17 19.79
CA ALA A 204 -15.22 -1.74 20.41
C ALA A 204 -14.05 -2.73 20.14
N SER A 205 -14.36 -3.99 19.87
CA SER A 205 -13.40 -5.02 19.46
C SER A 205 -12.73 -4.73 18.11
N LEU A 206 -13.31 -3.83 17.29
CA LEU A 206 -12.75 -3.40 16.01
C LEU A 206 -11.77 -2.22 16.13
N ARG A 207 -11.57 -1.67 17.35
CA ARG A 207 -10.50 -0.70 17.58
C ARG A 207 -9.14 -1.41 17.51
N VAL A 208 -8.20 -0.82 16.79
CA VAL A 208 -6.83 -1.30 16.66
C VAL A 208 -5.93 -0.52 17.61
N GLY A 209 -5.20 -1.22 18.45
CA GLY A 209 -4.33 -0.61 19.46
C GLY A 209 -5.11 0.03 20.62
N VAL A 210 -4.46 0.94 21.35
CA VAL A 210 -5.03 1.63 22.50
C VAL A 210 -5.80 2.87 22.04
N GLU A 211 -6.86 3.23 22.75
CA GLU A 211 -7.59 4.47 22.50
C GLU A 211 -6.69 5.69 22.63
N GLY A 212 -6.80 6.63 21.70
CA GLY A 212 -5.92 7.81 21.65
C GLY A 212 -4.62 7.59 20.86
N GLU A 213 -4.22 6.36 20.53
CA GLU A 213 -3.00 6.07 19.75
C GLU A 213 -3.19 6.11 18.22
N GLY A 214 -4.37 6.48 17.73
CA GLY A 214 -4.71 6.45 16.30
C GLY A 214 -3.76 7.28 15.43
N TRP A 215 -3.24 8.39 15.94
CA TRP A 215 -2.25 9.19 15.22
C TRP A 215 -0.93 8.46 15.00
N ARG A 216 -0.45 7.74 16.01
CA ARG A 216 0.75 6.90 15.89
C ARG A 216 0.55 5.83 14.82
N LEU A 217 -0.61 5.18 14.81
CA LEU A 217 -0.95 4.14 13.84
C LEU A 217 -1.18 4.71 12.43
N ALA A 218 -1.80 5.88 12.32
CA ALA A 218 -1.91 6.59 11.04
C ALA A 218 -0.54 6.88 10.43
N LYS A 219 0.46 7.26 11.25
CA LYS A 219 1.84 7.43 10.76
C LYS A 219 2.47 6.13 10.26
N VAL A 220 2.19 4.99 10.89
CA VAL A 220 2.63 3.67 10.40
C VAL A 220 2.01 3.39 9.02
N THR A 221 0.69 3.58 8.89
CA THR A 221 -0.03 3.42 7.62
C THR A 221 0.56 4.30 6.51
N LEU A 222 0.71 5.61 6.76
CA LEU A 222 1.21 6.59 5.80
C LEU A 222 2.69 6.37 5.41
N ALA A 223 3.50 5.82 6.33
CA ALA A 223 4.88 5.46 6.01
C ALA A 223 4.94 4.29 5.02
N ASN A 224 4.12 3.26 5.22
CA ASN A 224 4.02 2.11 4.31
C ASN A 224 3.41 2.50 2.96
N GLU A 225 2.42 3.40 2.94
CA GLU A 225 1.85 3.98 1.72
C GLU A 225 2.93 4.60 0.83
N ARG A 226 3.76 5.50 1.38
CA ARG A 226 4.83 6.16 0.64
C ARG A 226 5.82 5.19 0.00
N VAL A 227 6.24 4.17 0.76
CA VAL A 227 7.20 3.18 0.27
C VAL A 227 6.60 2.39 -0.90
N ARG A 228 5.34 1.97 -0.78
CA ARG A 228 4.70 1.14 -1.80
C ARG A 228 4.37 1.90 -3.08
N LEU A 229 3.89 3.13 -2.98
CA LEU A 229 3.56 3.96 -4.14
C LEU A 229 4.79 4.40 -4.94
N SER A 230 5.99 4.38 -4.34
CA SER A 230 7.23 4.79 -4.99
C SER A 230 8.09 3.63 -5.49
N SER A 231 7.65 2.38 -5.34
CA SER A 231 8.52 1.21 -5.52
C SER A 231 8.83 0.86 -6.97
N ALA A 232 7.99 1.24 -7.95
CA ALA A 232 8.08 0.78 -9.33
C ALA A 232 8.52 1.84 -10.35
N GLY A 233 8.66 3.11 -9.97
CA GLY A 233 8.99 4.21 -10.92
C GLY A 233 7.86 4.52 -11.91
N SER A 234 6.70 3.91 -11.74
CA SER A 234 5.48 4.19 -12.48
C SER A 234 4.50 4.97 -11.62
N LEU A 235 3.61 5.74 -12.26
CA LEU A 235 2.62 6.54 -11.57
C LEU A 235 1.74 5.65 -10.67
N TRP A 236 1.71 5.93 -9.35
CA TRP A 236 0.94 5.19 -8.35
C TRP A 236 1.30 3.69 -8.26
N GLY A 237 2.51 3.31 -8.74
CA GLY A 237 2.95 1.91 -8.80
C GLY A 237 2.25 1.08 -9.88
N ASN A 238 1.46 1.71 -10.75
CA ASN A 238 0.78 1.13 -11.90
C ASN A 238 1.01 2.02 -13.12
N GLY A 239 0.99 1.44 -14.30
CA GLY A 239 1.23 2.17 -15.55
C GLY A 239 2.52 1.73 -16.24
N PRO A 240 2.79 2.26 -17.45
CA PRO A 240 3.97 1.91 -18.21
C PRO A 240 5.24 2.40 -17.50
N SER A 241 6.32 1.67 -17.69
CA SER A 241 7.67 2.07 -17.29
C SER A 241 8.37 2.81 -18.44
N ALA A 242 9.48 3.46 -18.14
CA ALA A 242 10.31 4.06 -19.20
C ALA A 242 10.86 3.00 -20.19
N GLU A 243 11.09 1.77 -19.72
CA GLU A 243 11.45 0.64 -20.57
C GLU A 243 10.33 0.27 -21.54
N ASP A 244 9.08 0.15 -21.06
CA ASP A 244 7.91 -0.14 -21.89
C ASP A 244 7.72 0.93 -22.96
N LEU A 245 7.91 2.21 -22.62
CA LEU A 245 7.86 3.31 -23.56
C LEU A 245 8.96 3.22 -24.63
N LEU A 246 10.21 2.94 -24.21
CA LEU A 246 11.33 2.79 -25.13
C LEU A 246 11.17 1.59 -26.07
N ASP A 247 10.62 0.48 -25.57
CA ASP A 247 10.33 -0.70 -26.37
C ASP A 247 9.21 -0.41 -27.38
N ALA A 248 8.12 0.26 -26.96
CA ALA A 248 7.07 0.70 -27.87
C ALA A 248 7.59 1.61 -28.98
N VAL A 249 8.52 2.53 -28.65
CA VAL A 249 9.16 3.40 -29.68
C VAL A 249 10.04 2.58 -30.62
N ARG A 250 10.78 1.59 -30.14
CA ARG A 250 11.59 0.69 -31.01
C ARG A 250 10.69 -0.13 -31.94
N ASP A 251 9.62 -0.69 -31.42
CA ASP A 251 8.68 -1.52 -32.17
C ASP A 251 7.92 -0.73 -33.23
N SER A 252 7.72 0.58 -33.01
CA SER A 252 7.12 1.50 -34.00
C SER A 252 8.09 1.95 -35.11
N GLY A 253 9.33 1.44 -35.13
CA GLY A 253 10.35 1.80 -36.11
C GLY A 253 11.35 2.86 -35.64
N GLY A 254 11.33 3.19 -34.35
CA GLY A 254 12.24 4.15 -33.73
C GLY A 254 11.76 5.61 -33.83
N CYS A 255 12.57 6.54 -33.33
CA CYS A 255 12.31 7.96 -33.33
C CYS A 255 13.45 8.72 -34.02
N SER A 256 13.15 9.48 -35.09
CA SER A 256 14.10 10.30 -35.81
C SER A 256 14.14 11.76 -35.32
N ASP A 257 13.12 12.22 -34.59
CA ASP A 257 13.08 13.57 -34.05
C ASP A 257 14.17 13.74 -32.96
N PRO A 258 15.12 14.67 -33.12
CA PRO A 258 16.20 14.85 -32.14
C PRO A 258 15.70 15.36 -30.79
N ILE A 259 14.61 16.14 -30.73
CA ILE A 259 14.05 16.64 -29.45
C ILE A 259 13.45 15.48 -28.69
N MET A 260 12.58 14.71 -29.32
CA MET A 260 11.97 13.53 -28.70
C MET A 260 13.02 12.50 -28.25
N ARG A 261 14.10 12.31 -29.01
CA ARG A 261 15.21 11.43 -28.60
C ARG A 261 15.90 11.91 -27.33
N GLN A 262 16.05 13.23 -27.13
CA GLN A 262 16.60 13.79 -25.88
C GLN A 262 15.64 13.59 -24.70
N GLU A 263 14.34 13.74 -24.92
CA GLU A 263 13.33 13.48 -23.86
C GLU A 263 13.31 12.01 -23.46
N LEU A 264 13.33 11.08 -24.41
CA LEU A 264 13.42 9.65 -24.13
C LEU A 264 14.72 9.29 -23.38
N ALA A 265 15.85 9.89 -23.75
CA ALA A 265 17.10 9.70 -23.05
C ALA A 265 17.05 10.24 -21.61
N ALA A 266 16.41 11.40 -21.39
CA ALA A 266 16.22 11.96 -20.05
C ALA A 266 15.34 11.05 -19.18
N LEU A 267 14.24 10.54 -19.72
CA LEU A 267 13.37 9.57 -19.01
C LEU A 267 14.14 8.30 -18.64
N LYS A 268 14.99 7.78 -19.55
CA LYS A 268 15.83 6.62 -19.24
C LYS A 268 16.83 6.91 -18.11
N CYS A 269 17.45 8.09 -18.12
CA CYS A 269 18.36 8.49 -17.04
C CYS A 269 17.64 8.62 -15.70
N GLU A 270 16.42 9.20 -15.69
CA GLU A 270 15.61 9.33 -14.49
C GLU A 270 15.20 7.95 -13.94
N ALA A 271 14.76 7.03 -14.79
CA ALA A 271 14.44 5.65 -14.41
C ALA A 271 15.64 4.96 -13.74
N GLU A 272 16.84 5.16 -14.29
CA GLU A 272 18.08 4.61 -13.71
C GLU A 272 18.42 5.24 -12.35
N VAL A 273 18.22 6.55 -12.18
CA VAL A 273 18.39 7.22 -10.88
C VAL A 273 17.40 6.68 -9.85
N LEU A 274 16.15 6.47 -10.23
CA LEU A 274 15.12 5.86 -9.37
C LEU A 274 15.52 4.43 -8.97
N ARG A 275 16.01 3.63 -9.90
CA ARG A 275 16.53 2.28 -9.63
C ARG A 275 17.69 2.30 -8.63
N LEU A 276 18.66 3.21 -8.81
CA LEU A 276 19.81 3.36 -7.91
C LEU A 276 19.41 3.83 -6.51
N ASN A 277 18.43 4.75 -6.40
CA ASN A 277 17.88 5.16 -5.11
C ASN A 277 17.21 4.01 -4.38
N ARG A 278 16.47 3.15 -5.10
CA ARG A 278 15.87 1.93 -4.54
C ARG A 278 16.96 1.00 -3.99
N LEU A 279 18.02 0.74 -4.75
CA LEU A 279 19.16 -0.09 -4.30
C LEU A 279 19.87 0.52 -3.07
N ARG A 280 19.99 1.85 -3.00
CA ARG A 280 20.53 2.53 -1.82
C ARG A 280 19.69 2.32 -0.58
N THR A 281 18.37 2.47 -0.70
CA THR A 281 17.42 2.21 0.41
C THR A 281 17.51 0.77 0.88
N LEU A 282 17.56 -0.16 -0.05
CA LEU A 282 17.69 -1.58 0.22
C LEU A 282 19.02 -1.92 0.92
N THR A 283 20.14 -1.37 0.46
CA THR A 283 21.45 -1.52 1.12
C THR A 283 21.41 -1.01 2.56
N ALA A 284 20.68 0.09 2.80
CA ALA A 284 20.49 0.61 4.15
C ALA A 284 19.66 -0.35 5.03
N GLN A 285 18.60 -0.94 4.49
CA GLN A 285 17.77 -1.93 5.19
C GLN A 285 18.56 -3.20 5.51
N LEU A 286 19.36 -3.72 4.59
CA LEU A 286 20.27 -4.85 4.82
C LEU A 286 21.29 -4.57 5.92
N ALA A 287 21.70 -3.32 6.09
CA ALA A 287 22.54 -2.88 7.20
C ALA A 287 21.77 -2.57 8.50
N GLY A 288 20.50 -3.01 8.61
CA GLY A 288 19.66 -2.82 9.79
C GLY A 288 19.16 -1.37 10.01
N ARG A 289 19.29 -0.49 9.01
CA ARG A 289 18.82 0.91 9.09
C ARG A 289 17.40 1.02 8.56
N THR A 290 16.53 1.72 9.28
CA THR A 290 15.18 2.06 8.79
C THR A 290 15.28 3.11 7.68
N PRO A 291 14.41 3.05 6.63
CA PRO A 291 14.35 4.09 5.61
C PRO A 291 14.09 5.47 6.23
N GLY A 292 14.88 6.44 5.82
CA GLY A 292 14.79 7.82 6.27
C GLY A 292 14.07 8.75 5.28
N PRO A 293 14.42 10.07 5.26
CA PRO A 293 13.84 11.06 4.35
C PRO A 293 14.01 10.74 2.87
N GLU A 294 15.00 9.91 2.51
CA GLU A 294 15.24 9.44 1.13
C GLU A 294 14.03 8.74 0.50
N ALA A 295 13.17 8.10 1.30
CA ALA A 295 11.93 7.52 0.81
C ALA A 295 10.96 8.58 0.26
N SER A 296 10.96 9.79 0.85
CA SER A 296 10.16 10.91 0.35
C SER A 296 10.72 11.49 -0.95
N VAL A 297 12.06 11.54 -1.09
CA VAL A 297 12.73 11.94 -2.34
C VAL A 297 12.38 10.94 -3.46
N GLN A 298 12.45 9.64 -3.16
CA GLN A 298 12.07 8.59 -4.11
C GLN A 298 10.63 8.80 -4.61
N LYS A 299 9.67 9.07 -3.69
CA LYS A 299 8.28 9.28 -4.07
C LYS A 299 8.10 10.51 -4.95
N ALA A 300 8.67 11.65 -4.59
CA ALA A 300 8.56 12.88 -5.37
C ALA A 300 9.10 12.69 -6.79
N MET A 301 10.28 12.08 -6.93
CA MET A 301 10.87 11.79 -8.25
C MET A 301 10.04 10.77 -9.05
N SER A 302 9.49 9.74 -8.40
CA SER A 302 8.69 8.71 -9.08
C SER A 302 7.39 9.27 -9.63
N ASP A 303 6.73 10.17 -8.89
CA ASP A 303 5.47 10.78 -9.32
C ASP A 303 5.68 11.67 -10.56
N ASP A 304 6.69 12.53 -10.56
CA ASP A 304 7.03 13.39 -11.71
C ASP A 304 7.44 12.54 -12.93
N HIS A 305 8.28 11.54 -12.72
CA HIS A 305 8.72 10.62 -13.77
C HIS A 305 7.56 9.87 -14.39
N GLY A 306 6.69 9.27 -13.55
CA GLY A 306 5.55 8.48 -14.01
C GLY A 306 4.47 9.29 -14.75
N GLN A 307 4.40 10.62 -14.53
CA GLN A 307 3.52 11.50 -15.30
C GLN A 307 4.09 11.85 -16.68
N ARG A 308 5.40 11.70 -16.87
CA ARG A 308 6.09 11.99 -18.14
C ARG A 308 6.23 10.77 -19.03
N VAL A 309 6.18 9.57 -18.47
CA VAL A 309 6.14 8.29 -19.19
C VAL A 309 4.73 8.03 -19.73
#